data_41b1868d01b452bb3f57383532f33c5c
#
_entry.id   41b1868d01b452bb3f57383532f33c5c
#
_cell.length_a   1.000
_cell.length_b   1.000
_cell.length_c   1.000
_cell.angle_alpha   90.00
_cell.angle_beta   90.00
_cell.angle_gamma   90.00
#
_symmetry.space_group_name_H-M   'P 1'
#
loop_
_entity.id
_entity.type
_entity.pdbx_description
1 polymer ?
#
loop_
_entity_poly.entity_id
_entity_poly.type
_entity_poly.pdbx_seq_one_letter_code
_entity_poly.pdbx_strand_id
1 'polypeptide(L)'
;MDVRHRNHVKVTGRAGGPVVMLAHGFGCDQNMWRLVVPLLEPDFTVVLFDHVGAGNSDLSQWNRERYASMDGYADDVLTLCRELDLGPVVFVGHSVSAMMGVLAAAREPGMFAGLVLLAPSPSFIDDPATGYRGGFSAEDIDELLESLDANYLGWSGTMAPVIMGNPDRPELGEELTDSFCRTDPEIARLFARVTFLSDNREDLAAVEVPTLVAQSSHDAIAPPEVGAFVHDRIPGSRLVTLNATGHCPQLAAPEETAAAIAAFAGTTA
;
A
#
# COMPACT_ATOMS: atom_id res chain seq x y z
N MET A 1 -4.99 -18.51 15.85
CA MET A 1 -3.66 -18.50 15.17
C MET A 1 -2.94 -17.25 15.60
N ASP A 2 -1.64 -17.30 15.90
CA ASP A 2 -0.90 -16.11 16.34
C ASP A 2 -0.60 -15.20 15.13
N VAL A 3 -1.36 -14.12 14.99
CA VAL A 3 -1.18 -13.13 13.92
C VAL A 3 0.18 -12.41 14.00
N ARG A 4 0.79 -12.34 15.20
CA ARG A 4 2.11 -11.72 15.34
C ARG A 4 3.18 -12.52 14.62
N HIS A 5 3.10 -13.84 14.70
CA HIS A 5 3.98 -14.72 13.95
C HIS A 5 3.60 -14.76 12.46
N ARG A 6 2.30 -14.97 12.15
CA ARG A 6 1.80 -15.07 10.78
C ARG A 6 2.24 -13.89 9.91
N ASN A 7 2.05 -12.68 10.41
CA ASN A 7 2.32 -11.43 9.69
C ASN A 7 3.62 -10.73 10.11
N HIS A 8 4.50 -11.41 10.86
CA HIS A 8 5.74 -10.81 11.36
C HIS A 8 5.53 -9.42 11.97
N VAL A 9 4.53 -9.28 12.84
CA VAL A 9 4.12 -7.99 13.40
C VAL A 9 5.19 -7.40 14.30
N LYS A 10 5.48 -6.12 14.10
CA LYS A 10 6.29 -5.29 15.02
C LYS A 10 5.43 -4.15 15.55
N VAL A 11 5.55 -3.88 16.84
CA VAL A 11 4.91 -2.73 17.48
C VAL A 11 6.00 -1.92 18.15
N THR A 12 6.06 -0.63 17.83
CA THR A 12 7.11 0.28 18.30
C THR A 12 6.52 1.66 18.61
N GLY A 13 7.36 2.59 19.04
CA GLY A 13 6.98 3.97 19.32
C GLY A 13 6.32 4.17 20.68
N ARG A 14 5.46 5.18 20.79
CA ARG A 14 4.86 5.64 22.04
C ARG A 14 3.80 4.67 22.55
N ALA A 15 4.08 4.00 23.64
CA ALA A 15 3.12 3.11 24.31
C ALA A 15 1.85 3.87 24.73
N GLY A 16 0.67 3.38 24.31
CA GLY A 16 -0.63 4.00 24.58
C GLY A 16 -0.89 5.29 23.80
N GLY A 17 -0.06 5.62 22.83
CA GLY A 17 -0.34 6.68 21.85
C GLY A 17 -1.39 6.23 20.81
N PRO A 18 -1.92 7.17 20.02
CA PRO A 18 -2.78 6.81 18.88
C PRO A 18 -2.06 5.82 17.96
N VAL A 19 -2.80 4.86 17.42
CA VAL A 19 -2.21 3.77 16.65
C VAL A 19 -2.15 4.11 15.18
N VAL A 20 -0.96 4.03 14.59
CA VAL A 20 -0.73 4.12 13.14
C VAL A 20 -0.25 2.75 12.65
N MET A 21 -1.03 2.12 11.77
CA MET A 21 -0.71 0.83 11.16
C MET A 21 -0.23 1.03 9.72
N LEU A 22 0.98 0.58 9.41
CA LEU A 22 1.65 0.80 8.13
C LEU A 22 1.66 -0.48 7.29
N ALA A 23 1.02 -0.45 6.13
CA ALA A 23 0.92 -1.56 5.18
C ALA A 23 1.70 -1.28 3.90
N HIS A 24 2.60 -2.18 3.54
CA HIS A 24 3.48 -2.07 2.38
C HIS A 24 2.81 -2.43 1.05
N GLY A 25 3.40 -2.01 -0.07
CA GLY A 25 2.93 -2.30 -1.42
C GLY A 25 3.41 -3.64 -1.99
N PHE A 26 3.10 -3.85 -3.27
CA PHE A 26 3.53 -5.03 -4.04
C PHE A 26 5.06 -5.18 -4.04
N GLY A 27 5.54 -6.41 -3.86
CA GLY A 27 6.96 -6.76 -3.90
C GLY A 27 7.80 -6.20 -2.75
N CYS A 28 7.17 -5.58 -1.77
CA CYS A 28 7.82 -4.96 -0.61
C CYS A 28 7.60 -5.78 0.67
N ASP A 29 8.23 -5.32 1.73
CA ASP A 29 8.00 -5.74 3.11
C ASP A 29 7.94 -4.52 4.04
N GLN A 30 7.70 -4.72 5.32
CA GLN A 30 7.59 -3.62 6.29
C GLN A 30 8.84 -2.74 6.38
N ASN A 31 10.00 -3.21 5.89
CA ASN A 31 11.25 -2.44 5.93
C ASN A 31 11.20 -1.19 5.03
N MET A 32 10.29 -1.14 4.05
CA MET A 32 10.11 0.07 3.24
C MET A 32 9.68 1.31 4.07
N TRP A 33 9.19 1.10 5.29
CA TRP A 33 8.79 2.16 6.21
C TRP A 33 9.90 2.65 7.13
N ARG A 34 11.13 2.08 7.04
CA ARG A 34 12.25 2.34 7.96
C ARG A 34 12.65 3.81 8.11
N LEU A 35 12.44 4.65 7.08
CA LEU A 35 12.74 6.08 7.13
C LEU A 35 11.59 6.91 7.72
N VAL A 36 10.36 6.42 7.65
CA VAL A 36 9.16 7.08 8.17
C VAL A 36 8.93 6.73 9.64
N VAL A 37 9.16 5.48 10.03
CA VAL A 37 8.89 4.98 11.39
C VAL A 37 9.54 5.84 12.48
N PRO A 38 10.85 6.18 12.43
CA PRO A 38 11.49 6.99 13.48
C PRO A 38 10.87 8.39 13.65
N LEU A 39 10.21 8.89 12.60
CA LEU A 39 9.56 10.20 12.60
C LEU A 39 8.15 10.15 13.21
N LEU A 40 7.53 8.96 13.28
CA LEU A 40 6.20 8.75 13.87
C LEU A 40 6.28 8.26 15.32
N GLU A 41 7.32 7.51 15.68
CA GLU A 41 7.49 6.88 17.00
C GLU A 41 7.37 7.83 18.21
N PRO A 42 7.79 9.12 18.14
CA PRO A 42 7.67 10.01 19.28
C PRO A 42 6.23 10.25 19.74
N ASP A 43 5.26 10.23 18.79
CA ASP A 43 3.88 10.63 19.04
C ASP A 43 2.89 9.46 18.96
N PHE A 44 3.21 8.40 18.23
CA PHE A 44 2.29 7.31 17.87
C PHE A 44 2.79 5.94 18.34
N THR A 45 1.85 5.04 18.61
CA THR A 45 2.12 3.60 18.58
C THR A 45 2.12 3.17 17.13
N VAL A 46 3.26 2.71 16.61
CA VAL A 46 3.43 2.30 15.21
C VAL A 46 3.37 0.80 15.10
N VAL A 47 2.47 0.30 14.27
CA VAL A 47 2.30 -1.13 13.97
C VAL A 47 2.75 -1.39 12.55
N LEU A 48 3.71 -2.29 12.40
CA LEU A 48 4.26 -2.77 11.15
C LEU A 48 3.92 -4.25 10.98
N PHE A 49 3.66 -4.67 9.78
CA PHE A 49 3.43 -6.07 9.46
C PHE A 49 3.80 -6.39 8.02
N ASP A 50 4.08 -7.65 7.74
CA ASP A 50 4.25 -8.18 6.40
C ASP A 50 2.94 -8.84 5.95
N HIS A 51 2.49 -8.57 4.73
CA HIS A 51 1.42 -9.34 4.12
C HIS A 51 1.84 -10.81 4.04
N VAL A 52 0.88 -11.72 4.21
CA VAL A 52 1.18 -13.16 4.06
C VAL A 52 1.66 -13.42 2.64
N GLY A 53 2.83 -14.02 2.51
CA GLY A 53 3.54 -14.20 1.24
C GLY A 53 4.65 -13.19 0.97
N ALA A 54 4.84 -12.18 1.86
CA ALA A 54 5.88 -11.17 1.74
C ALA A 54 6.79 -11.15 2.97
N GLY A 55 7.98 -10.60 2.81
CA GLY A 55 8.93 -10.34 3.88
C GLY A 55 9.24 -11.56 4.75
N ASN A 56 9.06 -11.41 6.05
CA ASN A 56 9.26 -12.48 7.04
C ASN A 56 7.94 -13.08 7.55
N SER A 57 6.84 -12.91 6.81
CA SER A 57 5.57 -13.57 7.12
C SER A 57 5.70 -15.10 7.06
N ASP A 58 4.83 -15.80 7.78
CA ASP A 58 4.81 -17.26 7.75
C ASP A 58 4.22 -17.77 6.42
N LEU A 59 5.09 -18.16 5.50
CA LEU A 59 4.72 -18.65 4.17
C LEU A 59 3.85 -19.92 4.22
N SER A 60 3.89 -20.70 5.31
CA SER A 60 3.02 -21.86 5.47
C SER A 60 1.53 -21.50 5.58
N GLN A 61 1.24 -20.24 5.84
CA GLN A 61 -0.11 -19.69 5.93
C GLN A 61 -0.60 -19.10 4.60
N TRP A 62 0.28 -19.02 3.60
CA TRP A 62 -0.14 -18.58 2.29
C TRP A 62 -1.02 -19.62 1.62
N ASN A 63 -2.14 -19.19 1.10
CA ASN A 63 -3.11 -20.03 0.41
C ASN A 63 -3.57 -19.35 -0.88
N ARG A 64 -3.40 -20.03 -2.00
CA ARG A 64 -3.69 -19.48 -3.33
C ARG A 64 -5.15 -19.02 -3.49
N GLU A 65 -6.10 -19.75 -2.94
CA GLU A 65 -7.52 -19.41 -3.05
C GLU A 65 -7.86 -18.17 -2.22
N ARG A 66 -7.33 -18.10 -0.99
CA ARG A 66 -7.54 -16.97 -0.08
C ARG A 66 -6.94 -15.67 -0.64
N TYR A 67 -5.76 -15.74 -1.22
CA TYR A 67 -5.02 -14.58 -1.73
C TYR A 67 -5.16 -14.39 -3.25
N ALA A 68 -6.21 -14.97 -3.86
CA ALA A 68 -6.54 -14.77 -5.28
C ALA A 68 -7.24 -13.42 -5.56
N SER A 69 -7.62 -12.67 -4.52
CA SER A 69 -8.18 -11.31 -4.60
C SER A 69 -7.67 -10.45 -3.45
N MET A 70 -7.94 -9.15 -3.48
CA MET A 70 -7.62 -8.23 -2.37
C MET A 70 -8.41 -8.53 -1.10
N ASP A 71 -9.53 -9.25 -1.19
CA ASP A 71 -10.39 -9.59 -0.05
C ASP A 71 -9.64 -10.35 1.04
N GLY A 72 -8.81 -11.33 0.65
CA GLY A 72 -8.01 -12.11 1.60
C GLY A 72 -7.03 -11.25 2.39
N TYR A 73 -6.44 -10.25 1.75
CA TYR A 73 -5.54 -9.30 2.39
C TYR A 73 -6.29 -8.29 3.27
N ALA A 74 -7.45 -7.80 2.82
CA ALA A 74 -8.32 -6.92 3.62
C ALA A 74 -8.82 -7.65 4.89
N ASP A 75 -9.19 -8.93 4.78
CA ASP A 75 -9.55 -9.76 5.93
C ASP A 75 -8.39 -9.95 6.92
N ASP A 76 -7.15 -10.01 6.41
CA ASP A 76 -5.97 -10.07 7.28
C ASP A 76 -5.76 -8.75 8.04
N VAL A 77 -5.99 -7.60 7.40
CA VAL A 77 -5.96 -6.29 8.09
C VAL A 77 -6.97 -6.25 9.23
N LEU A 78 -8.23 -6.64 8.98
CA LEU A 78 -9.25 -6.70 10.01
C LEU A 78 -8.90 -7.69 11.13
N THR A 79 -8.33 -8.84 10.78
CA THR A 79 -7.89 -9.85 11.74
C THR A 79 -6.76 -9.31 12.63
N LEU A 80 -5.79 -8.58 12.03
CA LEU A 80 -4.72 -7.92 12.79
C LEU A 80 -5.28 -6.90 13.78
N CYS A 81 -6.22 -6.05 13.37
CA CYS A 81 -6.84 -5.07 14.26
C CYS A 81 -7.52 -5.74 15.46
N ARG A 82 -8.27 -6.82 15.22
CA ARG A 82 -9.00 -7.53 16.28
C ARG A 82 -8.07 -8.30 17.23
N GLU A 83 -7.16 -9.12 16.68
CA GLU A 83 -6.30 -10.02 17.48
C GLU A 83 -5.21 -9.27 18.26
N LEU A 84 -4.83 -8.08 17.81
CA LEU A 84 -3.87 -7.23 18.51
C LEU A 84 -4.54 -6.27 19.50
N ASP A 85 -5.89 -6.22 19.52
CA ASP A 85 -6.69 -5.33 20.37
C ASP A 85 -6.24 -3.86 20.26
N LEU A 86 -6.08 -3.39 19.02
CA LEU A 86 -5.47 -2.08 18.74
C LEU A 86 -6.43 -0.90 18.97
N GLY A 87 -7.74 -1.15 19.11
CA GLY A 87 -8.75 -0.10 19.01
C GLY A 87 -8.83 0.48 17.59
N PRO A 88 -9.53 1.61 17.37
CA PRO A 88 -9.55 2.25 16.06
C PRO A 88 -8.16 2.73 15.66
N VAL A 89 -7.69 2.29 14.48
CA VAL A 89 -6.36 2.63 13.97
C VAL A 89 -6.42 3.67 12.85
N VAL A 90 -5.38 4.47 12.70
CA VAL A 90 -5.10 5.14 11.42
C VAL A 90 -4.34 4.16 10.55
N PHE A 91 -5.00 3.64 9.52
CA PHE A 91 -4.38 2.71 8.58
C PHE A 91 -3.73 3.48 7.44
N VAL A 92 -2.45 3.22 7.21
CA VAL A 92 -1.67 3.81 6.12
C VAL A 92 -1.38 2.70 5.12
N GLY A 93 -2.06 2.72 3.99
CA GLY A 93 -1.86 1.76 2.91
C GLY A 93 -1.07 2.36 1.76
N HIS A 94 0.08 1.78 1.42
CA HIS A 94 0.85 2.16 0.24
C HIS A 94 0.40 1.35 -0.98
N SER A 95 0.13 2.06 -2.10
CA SER A 95 -0.19 1.42 -3.39
C SER A 95 -1.38 0.45 -3.27
N VAL A 96 -1.21 -0.81 -3.62
CA VAL A 96 -2.23 -1.87 -3.50
C VAL A 96 -2.84 -1.96 -2.10
N SER A 97 -2.06 -1.72 -1.05
CA SER A 97 -2.56 -1.73 0.33
C SER A 97 -3.53 -0.58 0.63
N ALA A 98 -3.52 0.48 -0.16
CA ALA A 98 -4.53 1.52 -0.06
C ALA A 98 -5.94 0.94 -0.31
N MET A 99 -6.08 0.10 -1.34
CA MET A 99 -7.36 -0.56 -1.66
C MET A 99 -7.71 -1.66 -0.65
N MET A 100 -6.73 -2.36 -0.07
CA MET A 100 -6.98 -3.26 1.06
C MET A 100 -7.58 -2.51 2.26
N GLY A 101 -7.07 -1.31 2.56
CA GLY A 101 -7.62 -0.42 3.58
C GLY A 101 -9.05 0.05 3.25
N VAL A 102 -9.31 0.42 2.00
CA VAL A 102 -10.65 0.78 1.50
C VAL A 102 -11.64 -0.36 1.72
N LEU A 103 -11.31 -1.58 1.27
CA LEU A 103 -12.15 -2.76 1.43
C LEU A 103 -12.38 -3.11 2.90
N ALA A 104 -11.35 -3.04 3.73
CA ALA A 104 -11.43 -3.32 5.16
C ALA A 104 -12.33 -2.28 5.87
N ALA A 105 -12.14 -0.99 5.59
CA ALA A 105 -12.92 0.09 6.20
C ALA A 105 -14.40 0.09 5.74
N ALA A 106 -14.67 -0.26 4.49
CA ALA A 106 -16.04 -0.43 4.00
C ALA A 106 -16.78 -1.56 4.71
N ARG A 107 -16.07 -2.63 5.14
CA ARG A 107 -16.65 -3.77 5.88
C ARG A 107 -16.83 -3.49 7.37
N GLU A 108 -15.82 -2.90 8.01
CA GLU A 108 -15.79 -2.65 9.46
C GLU A 108 -15.23 -1.26 9.77
N PRO A 109 -16.00 -0.20 9.49
CA PRO A 109 -15.53 1.18 9.68
C PRO A 109 -15.11 1.47 11.12
N GLY A 110 -15.72 0.83 12.11
CA GLY A 110 -15.38 1.00 13.53
C GLY A 110 -13.96 0.55 13.93
N MET A 111 -13.26 -0.18 13.08
CA MET A 111 -11.86 -0.55 13.31
C MET A 111 -10.87 0.56 12.93
N PHE A 112 -11.32 1.62 12.27
CA PHE A 112 -10.46 2.65 11.71
C PHE A 112 -10.82 4.04 12.27
N ALA A 113 -9.83 4.73 12.83
CA ALA A 113 -9.92 6.16 13.12
C ALA A 113 -9.80 6.98 11.82
N GLY A 114 -9.15 6.43 10.81
CA GLY A 114 -9.06 7.01 9.47
C GLY A 114 -8.13 6.20 8.55
N LEU A 115 -8.14 6.57 7.28
CA LEU A 115 -7.27 5.98 6.23
C LEU A 115 -6.30 7.04 5.69
N VAL A 116 -5.05 6.64 5.48
CA VAL A 116 -4.09 7.36 4.63
C VAL A 116 -3.80 6.46 3.43
N LEU A 117 -4.25 6.88 2.26
CA LEU A 117 -4.06 6.19 1.00
C LEU A 117 -2.84 6.82 0.31
N LEU A 118 -1.68 6.17 0.43
CA LEU A 118 -0.41 6.67 -0.09
C LEU A 118 -0.15 6.11 -1.49
N ALA A 119 -0.07 6.99 -2.48
CA ALA A 119 0.05 6.63 -3.90
C ALA A 119 -0.98 5.55 -4.32
N PRO A 120 -2.30 5.76 -4.06
CA PRO A 120 -3.32 4.75 -4.29
C PRO A 120 -3.60 4.55 -5.78
N SER A 121 -4.02 3.34 -6.15
CA SER A 121 -4.67 3.09 -7.45
C SER A 121 -5.84 2.11 -7.28
N PRO A 122 -7.08 2.54 -7.57
CA PRO A 122 -8.24 1.65 -7.52
C PRO A 122 -8.34 0.75 -8.75
N SER A 123 -7.74 1.15 -9.87
CA SER A 123 -7.51 0.34 -11.08
C SER A 123 -6.32 0.93 -11.83
N PHE A 124 -5.46 0.08 -12.36
CA PHE A 124 -4.32 0.51 -13.18
C PHE A 124 -4.69 0.67 -14.66
N ILE A 125 -5.82 0.08 -15.08
CA ILE A 125 -6.24 0.05 -16.47
C ILE A 125 -7.13 1.26 -16.77
N ASP A 126 -6.81 1.95 -17.88
CA ASP A 126 -7.63 3.03 -18.44
C ASP A 126 -9.00 2.50 -18.84
N ASP A 127 -10.04 3.28 -18.56
CA ASP A 127 -11.40 2.99 -19.00
C ASP A 127 -11.95 4.15 -19.83
N PRO A 128 -11.80 4.07 -21.16
CA PRO A 128 -12.29 5.12 -22.06
C PRO A 128 -13.82 5.32 -22.02
N ALA A 129 -14.59 4.29 -21.61
CA ALA A 129 -16.04 4.40 -21.55
C ALA A 129 -16.51 5.33 -20.42
N THR A 130 -15.77 5.37 -19.31
CA THR A 130 -16.04 6.26 -18.17
C THR A 130 -15.14 7.50 -18.14
N GLY A 131 -14.11 7.53 -18.98
CA GLY A 131 -13.07 8.56 -18.97
C GLY A 131 -12.04 8.41 -17.84
N TYR A 132 -12.03 7.27 -17.14
CA TYR A 132 -11.07 6.98 -16.10
C TYR A 132 -9.67 6.72 -16.71
N ARG A 133 -8.65 7.27 -16.05
CA ARG A 133 -7.24 7.05 -16.40
C ARG A 133 -6.54 6.37 -15.24
N GLY A 134 -6.20 5.08 -15.42
CA GLY A 134 -5.40 4.29 -14.49
C GLY A 134 -3.90 4.41 -14.73
N GLY A 135 -3.54 4.84 -15.95
CA GLY A 135 -2.16 5.05 -16.37
C GLY A 135 -1.64 4.03 -17.40
N PHE A 136 -2.37 2.93 -17.60
CA PHE A 136 -1.98 1.86 -18.52
C PHE A 136 -3.17 1.42 -19.38
N SER A 137 -2.91 1.01 -20.63
CA SER A 137 -3.88 0.25 -21.39
C SER A 137 -3.99 -1.19 -20.86
N ALA A 138 -5.04 -1.92 -21.25
CA ALA A 138 -5.17 -3.34 -20.93
C ALA A 138 -4.00 -4.15 -21.52
N GLU A 139 -3.57 -3.79 -22.75
CA GLU A 139 -2.43 -4.40 -23.42
C GLU A 139 -1.12 -4.19 -22.65
N ASP A 140 -0.86 -2.97 -22.13
CA ASP A 140 0.33 -2.69 -21.32
C ASP A 140 0.38 -3.57 -20.06
N ILE A 141 -0.77 -3.77 -19.39
CA ILE A 141 -0.86 -4.63 -18.20
C ILE A 141 -0.66 -6.11 -18.58
N ASP A 142 -1.23 -6.57 -19.70
CA ASP A 142 -1.01 -7.94 -20.16
C ASP A 142 0.48 -8.19 -20.46
N GLU A 143 1.16 -7.28 -21.20
CA GLU A 143 2.60 -7.35 -21.48
C GLU A 143 3.45 -7.32 -20.22
N LEU A 144 3.09 -6.46 -19.24
CA LEU A 144 3.75 -6.40 -17.93
C LEU A 144 3.67 -7.74 -17.20
N LEU A 145 2.48 -8.34 -17.13
CA LEU A 145 2.26 -9.62 -16.47
C LEU A 145 2.95 -10.77 -17.20
N GLU A 146 2.93 -10.81 -18.53
CA GLU A 146 3.65 -11.81 -19.33
C GLU A 146 5.17 -11.73 -19.12
N SER A 147 5.72 -10.52 -19.11
CA SER A 147 7.14 -10.29 -18.84
C SER A 147 7.55 -10.76 -17.44
N LEU A 148 6.70 -10.47 -16.44
CA LEU A 148 6.89 -10.90 -15.06
C LEU A 148 6.81 -12.43 -14.94
N ASP A 149 5.84 -13.06 -15.59
CA ASP A 149 5.67 -14.52 -15.63
C ASP A 149 6.87 -15.22 -16.28
N ALA A 150 7.39 -14.65 -17.37
CA ALA A 150 8.52 -15.21 -18.11
C ALA A 150 9.85 -15.17 -17.34
N ASN A 151 10.14 -14.04 -16.67
CA ASN A 151 11.39 -13.84 -15.94
C ASN A 151 11.22 -12.82 -14.80
N TYR A 152 10.72 -13.27 -13.66
CA TYR A 152 10.47 -12.41 -12.50
C TYR A 152 11.70 -11.61 -12.04
N LEU A 153 12.87 -12.25 -11.96
CA LEU A 153 14.10 -11.57 -11.50
C LEU A 153 14.58 -10.52 -12.50
N GLY A 154 14.53 -10.82 -13.79
CA GLY A 154 14.88 -9.86 -14.84
C GLY A 154 13.90 -8.70 -14.88
N TRP A 155 12.60 -8.98 -14.75
CA TRP A 155 11.56 -7.99 -14.64
C TRP A 155 11.80 -7.06 -13.43
N SER A 156 12.11 -7.64 -12.25
CA SER A 156 12.39 -6.87 -11.02
C SER A 156 13.51 -5.86 -11.22
N GLY A 157 14.64 -6.30 -11.84
CA GLY A 157 15.78 -5.42 -12.10
C GLY A 157 15.49 -4.29 -13.10
N THR A 158 14.53 -4.49 -14.00
CA THR A 158 14.13 -3.49 -14.99
C THR A 158 13.06 -2.52 -14.44
N MET A 159 12.07 -3.06 -13.74
CA MET A 159 10.91 -2.28 -13.31
C MET A 159 11.13 -1.52 -11.99
N ALA A 160 11.91 -2.05 -11.06
CA ALA A 160 12.11 -1.37 -9.78
C ALA A 160 12.70 0.04 -9.93
N PRO A 161 13.72 0.31 -10.78
CA PRO A 161 14.17 1.67 -11.05
C PRO A 161 13.10 2.58 -11.67
N VAL A 162 12.23 2.04 -12.54
CA VAL A 162 11.12 2.79 -13.17
C VAL A 162 10.08 3.15 -12.12
N ILE A 163 9.68 2.21 -11.28
CA ILE A 163 8.74 2.40 -10.16
C ILE A 163 9.28 3.45 -9.18
N MET A 164 10.57 3.35 -8.85
CA MET A 164 11.22 4.30 -7.93
C MET A 164 11.38 5.69 -8.51
N GLY A 165 11.65 5.83 -9.82
CA GLY A 165 11.62 7.10 -10.54
C GLY A 165 12.65 8.15 -10.09
N ASN A 166 13.72 7.77 -9.40
CA ASN A 166 14.76 8.66 -8.85
C ASN A 166 16.13 8.34 -9.45
N PRO A 167 16.41 8.72 -10.71
CA PRO A 167 17.65 8.34 -11.38
C PRO A 167 18.91 8.92 -10.71
N ASP A 168 18.79 10.03 -9.99
CA ASP A 168 19.89 10.64 -9.22
C ASP A 168 20.16 9.94 -7.88
N ARG A 169 19.31 8.98 -7.51
CA ARG A 169 19.38 8.17 -6.28
C ARG A 169 19.21 6.69 -6.61
N PRO A 170 20.15 6.09 -7.39
CA PRO A 170 20.03 4.72 -7.88
C PRO A 170 19.94 3.67 -6.76
N GLU A 171 20.47 3.96 -5.58
CA GLU A 171 20.39 3.11 -4.40
C GLU A 171 18.94 2.78 -3.99
N LEU A 172 17.98 3.67 -4.25
CA LEU A 172 16.56 3.41 -3.98
C LEU A 172 15.98 2.37 -4.95
N GLY A 173 16.38 2.44 -6.22
CA GLY A 173 16.01 1.43 -7.22
C GLY A 173 16.62 0.07 -6.93
N GLU A 174 17.89 0.04 -6.51
CA GLU A 174 18.59 -1.19 -6.10
C GLU A 174 17.90 -1.83 -4.89
N GLU A 175 17.54 -1.05 -3.88
CA GLU A 175 16.82 -1.53 -2.70
C GLU A 175 15.45 -2.14 -3.07
N LEU A 176 14.69 -1.52 -3.95
CA LEU A 176 13.41 -2.04 -4.39
C LEU A 176 13.59 -3.32 -5.22
N THR A 177 14.64 -3.39 -6.06
CA THR A 177 15.02 -4.60 -6.78
C THR A 177 15.32 -5.74 -5.82
N ASP A 178 16.12 -5.49 -4.80
CA ASP A 178 16.45 -6.47 -3.76
C ASP A 178 15.20 -6.94 -3.00
N SER A 179 14.27 -6.03 -2.74
CA SER A 179 12.99 -6.37 -2.10
C SER A 179 12.17 -7.31 -2.97
N PHE A 180 12.00 -6.99 -4.26
CA PHE A 180 11.30 -7.86 -5.21
C PHE A 180 11.96 -9.24 -5.29
N CYS A 181 13.28 -9.30 -5.41
CA CYS A 181 14.02 -10.54 -5.54
C CYS A 181 13.95 -11.47 -4.31
N ARG A 182 13.56 -10.94 -3.13
CA ARG A 182 13.34 -11.76 -1.93
C ARG A 182 11.97 -12.43 -1.88
N THR A 183 11.02 -11.97 -2.67
CA THR A 183 9.67 -12.54 -2.70
C THR A 183 9.66 -13.86 -3.48
N ASP A 184 8.93 -14.86 -2.98
CA ASP A 184 8.72 -16.10 -3.71
C ASP A 184 8.08 -15.82 -5.08
N PRO A 185 8.67 -16.30 -6.20
CA PRO A 185 8.20 -15.95 -7.54
C PRO A 185 6.77 -16.41 -7.84
N GLU A 186 6.28 -17.52 -7.26
CA GLU A 186 4.90 -17.97 -7.46
C GLU A 186 3.91 -17.02 -6.77
N ILE A 187 4.24 -16.65 -5.53
CA ILE A 187 3.45 -15.69 -4.75
C ILE A 187 3.46 -14.32 -5.44
N ALA A 188 4.64 -13.86 -5.88
CA ALA A 188 4.77 -12.58 -6.57
C ALA A 188 3.93 -12.50 -7.84
N ARG A 189 3.91 -13.58 -8.66
CA ARG A 189 3.08 -13.65 -9.87
C ARG A 189 1.59 -13.57 -9.57
N LEU A 190 1.12 -14.27 -8.54
CA LEU A 190 -0.28 -14.18 -8.14
C LEU A 190 -0.62 -12.79 -7.61
N PHE A 191 0.22 -12.25 -6.73
CA PHE A 191 -0.01 -10.93 -6.14
C PHE A 191 0.06 -9.81 -7.18
N ALA A 192 0.93 -9.94 -8.20
CA ALA A 192 0.94 -9.02 -9.34
C ALA A 192 -0.42 -9.00 -10.06
N ARG A 193 -0.99 -10.17 -10.34
CA ARG A 193 -2.31 -10.28 -10.98
C ARG A 193 -3.41 -9.67 -10.10
N VAL A 194 -3.39 -9.96 -8.79
CA VAL A 194 -4.31 -9.33 -7.83
C VAL A 194 -4.16 -7.82 -7.81
N THR A 195 -2.94 -7.30 -7.91
CA THR A 195 -2.65 -5.86 -7.91
C THR A 195 -3.09 -5.19 -9.20
N PHE A 196 -2.60 -5.66 -10.35
CA PHE A 196 -2.73 -4.94 -11.62
C PHE A 196 -4.06 -5.19 -12.35
N LEU A 197 -4.77 -6.27 -12.03
CA LEU A 197 -6.08 -6.59 -12.64
C LEU A 197 -7.27 -6.25 -11.73
N SER A 198 -7.03 -5.73 -10.52
CA SER A 198 -8.13 -5.33 -9.64
C SER A 198 -8.81 -4.05 -10.14
N ASP A 199 -10.10 -3.97 -9.84
CA ASP A 199 -10.89 -2.74 -10.03
C ASP A 199 -11.73 -2.49 -8.77
N ASN A 200 -11.28 -1.53 -7.97
CA ASN A 200 -11.92 -1.12 -6.72
C ASN A 200 -12.55 0.27 -6.82
N ARG A 201 -12.82 0.78 -8.02
CA ARG A 201 -13.38 2.12 -8.23
C ARG A 201 -14.76 2.29 -7.57
N GLU A 202 -15.57 1.24 -7.60
CA GLU A 202 -16.91 1.25 -7.00
C GLU A 202 -16.86 1.19 -5.46
N ASP A 203 -15.81 0.59 -4.88
CA ASP A 203 -15.66 0.46 -3.43
C ASP A 203 -15.37 1.79 -2.72
N LEU A 204 -14.82 2.77 -3.44
CA LEU A 204 -14.41 4.06 -2.89
C LEU A 204 -15.58 4.81 -2.22
N ALA A 205 -16.78 4.73 -2.80
CA ALA A 205 -17.97 5.43 -2.29
C ALA A 205 -18.49 4.83 -0.97
N ALA A 206 -18.07 3.61 -0.60
CA ALA A 206 -18.46 2.95 0.64
C ALA A 206 -17.57 3.31 1.84
N VAL A 207 -16.55 4.13 1.64
CA VAL A 207 -15.66 4.56 2.74
C VAL A 207 -16.34 5.68 3.54
N GLU A 208 -16.63 5.41 4.82
CA GLU A 208 -17.30 6.34 5.73
C GLU A 208 -16.35 7.00 6.73
N VAL A 209 -15.10 6.52 6.82
CA VAL A 209 -14.12 7.03 7.78
C VAL A 209 -13.32 8.20 7.20
N PRO A 210 -12.81 9.13 8.05
CA PRO A 210 -11.91 10.19 7.59
C PRO A 210 -10.78 9.62 6.72
N THR A 211 -10.53 10.24 5.57
CA THR A 211 -9.55 9.73 4.61
C THR A 211 -8.65 10.84 4.09
N LEU A 212 -7.35 10.56 4.06
CA LEU A 212 -6.33 11.36 3.38
C LEU A 212 -5.81 10.58 2.17
N VAL A 213 -5.90 11.17 0.99
CA VAL A 213 -5.20 10.72 -0.21
C VAL A 213 -3.88 11.49 -0.30
N ALA A 214 -2.76 10.78 -0.28
CA ALA A 214 -1.42 11.37 -0.38
C ALA A 214 -0.75 10.88 -1.67
N GLN A 215 -0.60 11.78 -2.65
CA GLN A 215 -0.15 11.47 -3.99
C GLN A 215 1.23 12.07 -4.27
N SER A 216 2.16 11.30 -4.85
CA SER A 216 3.42 11.84 -5.37
C SER A 216 3.16 12.81 -6.52
N SER A 217 3.94 13.90 -6.60
CA SER A 217 3.84 14.87 -7.69
C SER A 217 4.23 14.29 -9.06
N HIS A 218 5.08 13.26 -9.07
CA HIS A 218 5.50 12.54 -10.27
C HIS A 218 5.52 11.04 -9.96
N ASP A 219 4.57 10.30 -10.50
CA ASP A 219 4.43 8.86 -10.30
C ASP A 219 4.07 8.21 -11.65
N ALA A 220 4.92 7.31 -12.12
CA ALA A 220 4.72 6.61 -13.39
C ALA A 220 3.77 5.40 -13.26
N ILE A 221 3.47 4.98 -12.04
CA ILE A 221 2.63 3.79 -11.75
C ILE A 221 1.20 4.21 -11.41
N ALA A 222 1.05 5.25 -10.59
CA ALA A 222 -0.24 5.86 -10.25
C ALA A 222 -0.14 7.37 -10.50
N PRO A 223 -0.47 7.84 -11.71
CA PRO A 223 -0.36 9.26 -12.05
C PRO A 223 -1.26 10.13 -11.15
N PRO A 224 -0.96 11.45 -11.02
CA PRO A 224 -1.69 12.35 -10.13
C PRO A 224 -3.22 12.37 -10.33
N GLU A 225 -3.66 12.11 -11.56
CA GLU A 225 -5.09 12.01 -11.92
C GLU A 225 -5.80 10.88 -11.18
N VAL A 226 -5.08 9.79 -10.88
CA VAL A 226 -5.62 8.65 -10.10
C VAL A 226 -5.89 9.08 -8.67
N GLY A 227 -4.96 9.80 -8.03
CA GLY A 227 -5.17 10.34 -6.68
C GLY A 227 -6.34 11.33 -6.62
N ALA A 228 -6.50 12.18 -7.65
CA ALA A 228 -7.64 13.08 -7.76
C ALA A 228 -8.95 12.30 -7.90
N PHE A 229 -8.99 11.26 -8.75
CA PHE A 229 -10.16 10.39 -8.90
C PHE A 229 -10.55 9.72 -7.57
N VAL A 230 -9.58 9.18 -6.82
CA VAL A 230 -9.84 8.57 -5.51
C VAL A 230 -10.42 9.59 -4.54
N HIS A 231 -9.85 10.79 -4.50
CA HIS A 231 -10.36 11.90 -3.69
C HIS A 231 -11.81 12.26 -4.04
N ASP A 232 -12.13 12.40 -5.32
CA ASP A 232 -13.46 12.78 -5.79
C ASP A 232 -14.53 11.72 -5.47
N ARG A 233 -14.11 10.44 -5.30
CA ARG A 233 -15.04 9.31 -5.04
C ARG A 233 -15.19 8.95 -3.57
N ILE A 234 -14.25 9.34 -2.69
CA ILE A 234 -14.37 9.10 -1.25
C ILE A 234 -14.96 10.35 -0.58
N PRO A 235 -16.20 10.28 -0.06
CA PRO A 235 -16.86 11.44 0.54
C PRO A 235 -16.05 12.03 1.69
N GLY A 236 -15.84 13.36 1.67
CA GLY A 236 -15.16 14.08 2.75
C GLY A 236 -13.65 13.80 2.88
N SER A 237 -13.05 13.08 1.94
CA SER A 237 -11.59 12.88 1.93
C SER A 237 -10.84 14.20 1.72
N ARG A 238 -9.55 14.18 2.01
CA ARG A 238 -8.61 15.27 1.71
C ARG A 238 -7.55 14.74 0.74
N LEU A 239 -7.09 15.59 -0.18
CA LEU A 239 -5.99 15.28 -1.09
C LEU A 239 -4.79 16.15 -0.75
N VAL A 240 -3.61 15.54 -0.65
CA VAL A 240 -2.33 16.23 -0.56
C VAL A 240 -1.38 15.70 -1.63
N THR A 241 -0.71 16.62 -2.32
CA THR A 241 0.36 16.26 -3.25
C THR A 241 1.69 16.39 -2.52
N LEU A 242 2.42 15.28 -2.42
CA LEU A 242 3.76 15.22 -1.88
C LEU A 242 4.76 15.65 -2.96
N ASN A 243 5.74 16.46 -2.60
CA ASN A 243 6.84 16.83 -3.50
C ASN A 243 7.83 15.65 -3.61
N ALA A 244 7.35 14.57 -4.20
CA ALA A 244 8.06 13.32 -4.34
C ALA A 244 8.03 12.85 -5.79
N THR A 245 9.13 12.26 -6.24
CA THR A 245 9.21 11.54 -7.52
C THR A 245 9.20 10.04 -7.25
N GLY A 246 8.44 9.32 -8.07
CA GLY A 246 8.28 7.86 -7.99
C GLY A 246 7.13 7.41 -7.12
N HIS A 247 6.89 6.10 -7.19
CA HIS A 247 5.73 5.44 -6.56
C HIS A 247 5.91 5.16 -5.06
N CYS A 248 7.12 5.38 -4.52
CA CYS A 248 7.45 5.09 -3.12
C CYS A 248 7.84 6.36 -2.35
N PRO A 249 6.91 7.30 -2.08
CA PRO A 249 7.21 8.55 -1.39
C PRO A 249 7.76 8.34 0.03
N GLN A 250 7.42 7.24 0.71
CA GLN A 250 7.99 6.87 2.01
C GLN A 250 9.49 6.59 2.00
N LEU A 251 10.08 6.38 0.81
CA LEU A 251 11.53 6.26 0.59
C LEU A 251 12.11 7.49 -0.08
N ALA A 252 11.39 8.07 -1.04
CA ALA A 252 11.86 9.21 -1.82
C ALA A 252 11.78 10.55 -1.06
N ALA A 253 10.73 10.73 -0.23
CA ALA A 253 10.45 11.94 0.57
C ALA A 253 9.89 11.56 1.96
N PRO A 254 10.68 10.86 2.80
CA PRO A 254 10.20 10.29 4.06
C PRO A 254 9.72 11.33 5.06
N GLU A 255 10.38 12.49 5.15
CA GLU A 255 10.01 13.55 6.08
C GLU A 255 8.64 14.15 5.72
N GLU A 256 8.38 14.42 4.46
CA GLU A 256 7.11 14.97 4.00
C GLU A 256 5.99 13.94 4.13
N THR A 257 6.28 12.67 3.81
CA THR A 257 5.36 11.55 3.99
C THR A 257 4.98 11.37 5.47
N ALA A 258 5.96 11.35 6.37
CA ALA A 258 5.72 11.24 7.80
C ALA A 258 4.93 12.43 8.34
N ALA A 259 5.25 13.67 7.90
CA ALA A 259 4.52 14.86 8.31
C ALA A 259 3.04 14.83 7.88
N ALA A 260 2.75 14.37 6.67
CA ALA A 260 1.37 14.22 6.18
C ALA A 260 0.59 13.17 7.00
N ILE A 261 1.22 12.02 7.29
CA ILE A 261 0.63 10.97 8.13
C ILE A 261 0.37 11.51 9.54
N ALA A 262 1.38 12.13 10.18
CA ALA A 262 1.28 12.63 11.55
C ALA A 262 0.22 13.74 11.68
N ALA A 263 0.18 14.68 10.74
CA ALA A 263 -0.82 15.75 10.74
C ALA A 263 -2.25 15.21 10.62
N PHE A 264 -2.44 14.17 9.80
CA PHE A 264 -3.75 13.52 9.67
C PHE A 264 -4.12 12.72 10.93
N ALA A 265 -3.22 11.84 11.38
CA ALA A 265 -3.45 10.99 12.54
C ALA A 265 -3.70 11.81 13.83
N GLY A 266 -3.02 12.95 13.99
CA GLY A 266 -3.24 13.86 15.12
C GLY A 266 -4.62 14.55 15.12
N THR A 267 -5.38 14.53 14.01
CA THR A 267 -6.73 15.12 13.93
C THR A 267 -7.85 14.09 14.02
N THR A 268 -7.54 12.79 13.94
CA THR A 268 -8.52 11.68 13.93
C THR A 268 -8.43 10.82 15.20
N ALA A 269 -7.43 11.05 16.04
CA ALA A 269 -7.17 10.35 17.30
C ALA A 269 -8.04 10.85 18.47
#